data_366058de7e598f3afefd96d7de6e2c25
#
_entry.id   366058de7e598f3afefd96d7de6e2c25
#
_cell.length_a   1.000
_cell.length_b   1.000
_cell.length_c   1.000
_cell.angle_alpha   90.00
_cell.angle_beta   90.00
_cell.angle_gamma   90.00
#
_symmetry.space_group_name_H-M   'P 1'
#
loop_
_entity.id
_entity.type
_entity.pdbx_description
1 polymer ?
#
loop_
_entity_poly.entity_id
_entity_poly.type
_entity_poly.pdbx_seq_one_letter_code
_entity_poly.pdbx_strand_id
1 'polypeptide(L)'
;MPKLSEAEQRALLTESGIVMRIGVIDERGAPYVTPIWFWSEDGFIYFTPRQKSAWFESLKRDPRVSLCIDEQALPYRKVLVNGIAELQFDVGNDALWRPTYQKMAAKYVGAVGAEKYVSDTIDQPRALFRVEMAKAVVSSWRMPVADEPGMGIWAKRYFVPDTDF
;
A
#
# COMPACT_ATOMS: atom_id res chain seq x y z
N MET A 1 -9.95 -17.54 -8.63
CA MET A 1 -9.28 -17.34 -7.32
C MET A 1 -10.25 -16.64 -6.38
N PRO A 2 -10.29 -17.04 -5.09
CA PRO A 2 -11.16 -16.41 -4.11
C PRO A 2 -10.87 -14.92 -3.97
N LYS A 3 -11.91 -14.10 -3.88
CA LYS A 3 -11.76 -12.70 -3.46
C LYS A 3 -11.55 -12.65 -1.95
N LEU A 4 -10.81 -11.66 -1.47
CA LEU A 4 -10.75 -11.38 -0.05
C LEU A 4 -12.12 -10.89 0.44
N SER A 5 -12.57 -11.41 1.57
CA SER A 5 -13.65 -10.80 2.33
C SER A 5 -13.21 -9.41 2.84
N GLU A 6 -14.16 -8.57 3.25
CA GLU A 6 -13.83 -7.28 3.85
C GLU A 6 -12.94 -7.41 5.10
N ALA A 7 -13.15 -8.47 5.89
CA ALA A 7 -12.32 -8.75 7.07
C ALA A 7 -10.88 -9.09 6.68
N GLU A 8 -10.69 -9.94 5.67
CA GLU A 8 -9.36 -10.29 5.15
C GLU A 8 -8.66 -9.08 4.51
N GLN A 9 -9.40 -8.21 3.80
CA GLN A 9 -8.84 -6.97 3.26
C GLN A 9 -8.36 -6.05 4.38
N ARG A 10 -9.20 -5.81 5.40
CA ARG A 10 -8.81 -5.00 6.57
C ARG A 10 -7.60 -5.58 7.27
N ALA A 11 -7.57 -6.90 7.49
CA ALA A 11 -6.44 -7.58 8.12
C ALA A 11 -5.14 -7.33 7.33
N LEU A 12 -5.14 -7.52 6.00
CA LEU A 12 -3.96 -7.29 5.17
C LEU A 12 -3.52 -5.81 5.19
N LEU A 13 -4.46 -4.88 5.11
CA LEU A 13 -4.14 -3.44 5.09
C LEU A 13 -3.57 -2.93 6.42
N THR A 14 -3.90 -3.57 7.54
CA THR A 14 -3.42 -3.20 8.88
C THR A 14 -2.23 -4.02 9.37
N GLU A 15 -1.88 -5.09 8.67
CA GLU A 15 -0.79 -6.00 9.06
C GLU A 15 0.57 -5.30 9.03
N SER A 16 1.36 -5.55 10.08
CA SER A 16 2.69 -4.96 10.23
C SER A 16 3.67 -5.51 9.19
N GLY A 17 4.59 -4.66 8.74
CA GLY A 17 5.67 -5.05 7.83
C GLY A 17 5.28 -5.17 6.36
N ILE A 18 3.99 -5.19 6.02
CA ILE A 18 3.56 -5.23 4.61
C ILE A 18 3.72 -3.85 3.99
N VAL A 19 4.55 -3.74 2.97
CA VAL A 19 4.75 -2.52 2.18
C VAL A 19 3.75 -2.43 1.03
N MET A 20 3.47 -1.22 0.61
CA MET A 20 2.70 -0.93 -0.60
C MET A 20 3.64 -0.58 -1.75
N ARG A 21 3.37 -1.08 -2.93
CA ARG A 21 4.00 -0.61 -4.16
C ARG A 21 3.07 0.40 -4.81
N ILE A 22 3.57 1.62 -5.01
CA ILE A 22 2.84 2.67 -5.73
C ILE A 22 3.37 2.79 -7.14
N GLY A 23 2.47 2.74 -8.11
CA GLY A 23 2.72 3.08 -9.50
C GLY A 23 2.21 4.49 -9.81
N VAL A 24 3.06 5.31 -10.42
CA VAL A 24 2.76 6.66 -10.89
C VAL A 24 3.24 6.83 -12.33
N ILE A 25 2.83 7.91 -13.00
CA ILE A 25 3.34 8.27 -14.33
C ILE A 25 4.41 9.35 -14.18
N ASP A 26 5.61 9.06 -14.66
CA ASP A 26 6.74 9.99 -14.60
C ASP A 26 6.59 11.19 -15.59
N GLU A 27 7.53 12.10 -15.58
CA GLU A 27 7.51 13.28 -16.43
C GLU A 27 7.58 13.00 -17.94
N ARG A 28 8.04 11.79 -18.30
CA ARG A 28 8.14 11.31 -19.68
C ARG A 28 6.92 10.51 -20.12
N GLY A 29 5.92 10.35 -19.22
CA GLY A 29 4.75 9.52 -19.45
C GLY A 29 5.00 8.02 -19.23
N ALA A 30 6.14 7.64 -18.67
CA ALA A 30 6.48 6.25 -18.38
C ALA A 30 5.96 5.82 -17.00
N PRO A 31 5.58 4.54 -16.81
CA PRO A 31 5.25 4.00 -15.50
C PRO A 31 6.49 3.98 -14.59
N TYR A 32 6.34 4.49 -13.37
CA TYR A 32 7.33 4.40 -12.30
C TYR A 32 6.73 3.69 -11.09
N VAL A 33 7.41 2.69 -10.55
CA VAL A 33 6.94 1.90 -9.40
C VAL A 33 7.98 1.90 -8.31
N THR A 34 7.54 2.12 -7.06
CA THR A 34 8.42 2.07 -5.89
C THR A 34 7.69 1.49 -4.67
N PRO A 35 8.39 0.72 -3.80
CA PRO A 35 7.83 0.30 -2.52
C PRO A 35 7.85 1.46 -1.52
N ILE A 36 6.76 1.63 -0.78
CA ILE A 36 6.61 2.68 0.22
C ILE A 36 5.84 2.19 1.44
N TRP A 37 5.97 2.89 2.54
CA TRP A 37 5.11 2.74 3.70
C TRP A 37 3.74 3.37 3.45
N PHE A 38 2.72 2.80 4.06
CA PHE A 38 1.36 3.31 4.01
C PHE A 38 0.64 3.10 5.34
N TRP A 39 -0.39 3.89 5.56
CA TRP A 39 -1.35 3.74 6.63
C TRP A 39 -2.75 3.62 6.05
N SER A 40 -3.58 2.70 6.60
CA SER A 40 -4.97 2.55 6.19
C SER A 40 -5.87 2.84 7.39
N GLU A 41 -6.78 3.81 7.24
CA GLU A 41 -7.71 4.24 8.27
C GLU A 41 -8.98 4.80 7.58
N ASP A 42 -10.16 4.45 8.09
CA ASP A 42 -11.46 5.00 7.68
C ASP A 42 -11.75 4.95 6.17
N GLY A 43 -11.31 3.89 5.49
CA GLY A 43 -11.54 3.73 4.05
C GLY A 43 -10.56 4.49 3.17
N PHE A 44 -9.52 5.09 3.75
CA PHE A 44 -8.45 5.76 3.03
C PHE A 44 -7.12 5.00 3.15
N ILE A 45 -6.31 5.15 2.12
CA ILE A 45 -4.89 4.73 2.14
C ILE A 45 -4.05 5.99 2.08
N TYR A 46 -3.24 6.21 3.13
CA TYR A 46 -2.35 7.36 3.30
C TYR A 46 -0.91 6.98 2.98
N PHE A 47 -0.16 7.89 2.36
CA PHE A 47 1.27 7.73 2.08
C PHE A 47 1.97 9.08 1.95
N THR A 48 3.30 9.06 2.11
CA THR A 48 4.07 10.30 2.30
C THR A 48 5.30 10.32 1.42
N PRO A 49 5.26 11.00 0.25
CA PRO A 49 6.48 11.30 -0.48
C PRO A 49 7.33 12.32 0.29
N ARG A 50 8.65 12.13 0.30
CA ARG A 50 9.57 13.19 0.64
C ARG A 50 9.59 14.22 -0.50
N GLN A 51 9.83 15.49 -0.18
CA GLN A 51 9.96 16.55 -1.20
C GLN A 51 10.95 16.19 -2.32
N LYS A 52 12.05 15.49 -1.97
CA LYS A 52 13.10 15.05 -2.90
C LYS A 52 12.79 13.72 -3.61
N SER A 53 11.66 13.09 -3.35
CA SER A 53 11.30 11.83 -4.01
C SER A 53 10.97 12.06 -5.47
N ALA A 54 11.53 11.23 -6.37
CA ALA A 54 11.29 11.34 -7.82
C ALA A 54 9.79 11.29 -8.20
N TRP A 55 8.98 10.58 -7.41
CA TRP A 55 7.55 10.42 -7.66
C TRP A 55 6.66 11.50 -7.04
N PHE A 56 7.21 12.45 -6.24
CA PHE A 56 6.43 13.54 -5.64
C PHE A 56 5.88 14.51 -6.69
N GLU A 57 6.75 15.04 -7.55
CA GLU A 57 6.32 15.93 -8.63
C GLU A 57 5.46 15.20 -9.67
N SER A 58 5.69 13.90 -9.84
CA SER A 58 4.84 13.06 -10.69
C SER A 58 3.40 13.04 -10.18
N LEU A 59 3.19 12.84 -8.88
CA LEU A 59 1.85 12.86 -8.25
C LEU A 59 1.15 14.20 -8.37
N LYS A 60 1.90 15.30 -8.25
CA LYS A 60 1.33 16.66 -8.39
C LYS A 60 0.86 16.94 -9.82
N ARG A 61 1.58 16.42 -10.80
CA ARG A 61 1.25 16.60 -12.22
C ARG A 61 0.14 15.64 -12.68
N ASP A 62 0.23 14.38 -12.28
CA ASP A 62 -0.73 13.32 -12.63
C ASP A 62 -1.06 12.52 -11.38
N PRO A 63 -2.22 12.77 -10.75
CA PRO A 63 -2.57 12.13 -9.49
C PRO A 63 -3.10 10.70 -9.65
N ARG A 64 -3.15 10.15 -10.85
CA ARG A 64 -3.55 8.76 -11.08
C ARG A 64 -2.50 7.82 -10.52
N VAL A 65 -2.95 6.87 -9.70
CA VAL A 65 -2.06 5.90 -9.05
C VAL A 65 -2.61 4.48 -9.16
N SER A 66 -1.68 3.54 -9.18
CA SER A 66 -1.96 2.13 -8.98
C SER A 66 -1.21 1.67 -7.72
N LEU A 67 -1.95 1.19 -6.73
CA LEU A 67 -1.41 0.70 -5.47
C LEU A 67 -1.52 -0.83 -5.44
N CYS A 68 -0.42 -1.50 -5.09
CA CYS A 68 -0.38 -2.94 -4.88
C CYS A 68 0.09 -3.21 -3.45
N ILE A 69 -0.78 -3.80 -2.64
CA ILE A 69 -0.50 -4.25 -1.28
C ILE A 69 -0.62 -5.77 -1.30
N ASP A 70 0.49 -6.47 -1.12
CA ASP A 70 0.56 -7.92 -1.20
C ASP A 70 1.53 -8.52 -0.20
N GLU A 71 1.26 -9.74 0.22
CA GLU A 71 2.17 -10.54 1.04
C GLU A 71 2.99 -11.51 0.17
N GLN A 72 4.19 -11.85 0.65
CA GLN A 72 5.09 -12.78 -0.04
C GLN A 72 4.87 -14.24 0.36
N ALA A 73 4.14 -14.47 1.45
CA ALA A 73 3.82 -15.81 1.95
C ALA A 73 2.45 -16.26 1.45
N LEU A 74 2.23 -17.57 1.40
CA LEU A 74 0.91 -18.13 1.16
C LEU A 74 -0.08 -17.68 2.23
N PRO A 75 -1.31 -17.35 1.86
CA PRO A 75 -1.96 -17.61 0.56
C PRO A 75 -1.79 -16.49 -0.49
N TYR A 76 -0.77 -15.65 -0.41
CA TYR A 76 -0.50 -14.55 -1.35
C TYR A 76 -1.67 -13.58 -1.47
N ARG A 77 -2.20 -13.14 -0.32
CA ARG A 77 -3.25 -12.12 -0.29
C ARG A 77 -2.78 -10.85 -0.97
N LYS A 78 -3.63 -10.24 -1.77
CA LYS A 78 -3.34 -8.93 -2.35
C LYS A 78 -4.59 -8.06 -2.48
N VAL A 79 -4.36 -6.77 -2.38
CA VAL A 79 -5.31 -5.70 -2.66
C VAL A 79 -4.67 -4.76 -3.68
N LEU A 80 -5.37 -4.56 -4.79
CA LEU A 80 -5.01 -3.60 -5.83
C LEU A 80 -6.01 -2.45 -5.79
N VAL A 81 -5.51 -1.21 -5.82
CA VAL A 81 -6.32 0.00 -5.80
C VAL A 81 -5.86 0.92 -6.92
N ASN A 82 -6.72 1.14 -7.92
CA ASN A 82 -6.50 2.10 -8.97
C ASN A 82 -7.39 3.32 -8.73
N GLY A 83 -6.78 4.45 -8.44
CA GLY A 83 -7.50 5.63 -7.99
C GLY A 83 -6.74 6.93 -8.21
N ILE A 84 -7.24 7.96 -7.55
CA ILE A 84 -6.68 9.32 -7.58
C ILE A 84 -6.05 9.62 -6.22
N ALA A 85 -4.80 10.05 -6.23
CA ALA A 85 -4.10 10.54 -5.05
C ALA A 85 -4.53 11.98 -4.75
N GLU A 86 -5.13 12.20 -3.58
CA GLU A 86 -5.53 13.52 -3.11
C GLU A 86 -4.45 14.08 -2.18
N LEU A 87 -3.92 15.26 -2.48
CA LEU A 87 -3.02 15.98 -1.60
C LEU A 87 -3.80 16.49 -0.38
N GLN A 88 -3.44 16.03 0.81
CA GLN A 88 -4.04 16.47 2.07
C GLN A 88 -3.25 17.62 2.69
N PHE A 89 -1.93 17.49 2.74
CA PHE A 89 -1.01 18.51 3.24
C PHE A 89 0.22 18.55 2.36
N ASP A 90 0.53 19.73 1.85
CA ASP A 90 1.75 19.97 1.10
C ASP A 90 2.95 20.08 2.03
N VAL A 91 4.13 20.01 1.45
CA VAL A 91 5.42 20.17 2.12
C VAL A 91 5.43 21.43 2.98
N GLY A 92 6.00 21.33 4.17
CA GLY A 92 6.04 22.41 5.16
C GLY A 92 4.90 22.38 6.20
N ASN A 93 3.92 21.51 6.02
CA ASN A 93 2.81 21.32 6.95
C ASN A 93 2.93 20.04 7.79
N ASP A 94 4.11 19.44 7.84
CA ASP A 94 4.38 18.14 8.47
C ASP A 94 3.94 18.07 9.94
N ALA A 95 4.02 19.18 10.68
CA ALA A 95 3.63 19.23 12.08
C ALA A 95 2.14 18.90 12.29
N LEU A 96 1.28 19.24 11.34
CA LEU A 96 -0.18 19.05 11.44
C LEU A 96 -0.59 17.57 11.39
N TRP A 97 0.15 16.75 10.67
CA TRP A 97 -0.18 15.34 10.44
C TRP A 97 0.90 14.37 10.97
N ARG A 98 1.86 14.88 11.75
CA ARG A 98 2.92 14.06 12.36
C ARG A 98 2.40 12.86 13.15
N PRO A 99 1.29 12.95 13.92
CA PRO A 99 0.73 11.76 14.58
C PRO A 99 0.34 10.63 13.62
N THR A 100 -0.20 10.96 12.44
CA THR A 100 -0.50 9.97 11.39
C THR A 100 0.78 9.33 10.87
N TYR A 101 1.84 10.11 10.67
CA TYR A 101 3.14 9.59 10.25
C TYR A 101 3.78 8.69 11.31
N GLN A 102 3.63 9.01 12.60
CA GLN A 102 4.09 8.15 13.70
C GLN A 102 3.34 6.80 13.70
N LYS A 103 2.02 6.81 13.55
CA LYS A 103 1.22 5.57 13.38
C LYS A 103 1.70 4.74 12.18
N MET A 104 1.92 5.39 11.04
CA MET A 104 2.44 4.74 9.84
C MET A 104 3.83 4.11 10.11
N ALA A 105 4.76 4.86 10.69
CA ALA A 105 6.09 4.35 11.00
C ALA A 105 6.03 3.19 12.01
N ALA A 106 5.18 3.29 13.04
CA ALA A 106 5.03 2.25 14.05
C ALA A 106 4.58 0.90 13.46
N LYS A 107 3.81 0.91 12.39
CA LYS A 107 3.41 -0.30 11.65
C LYS A 107 4.62 -1.09 11.13
N TYR A 108 5.76 -0.43 10.87
CA TYR A 108 6.95 -1.04 10.25
C TYR A 108 8.10 -1.24 11.23
N VAL A 109 8.30 -0.31 12.17
CA VAL A 109 9.46 -0.29 13.05
C VAL A 109 9.10 -0.32 14.55
N GLY A 110 7.84 -0.52 14.87
CA GLY A 110 7.34 -0.49 16.25
C GLY A 110 7.26 0.93 16.82
N ALA A 111 6.63 1.11 17.99
CA ALA A 111 6.38 2.43 18.57
C ALA A 111 7.68 3.19 18.88
N VAL A 112 8.63 2.54 19.57
CA VAL A 112 9.92 3.15 19.93
C VAL A 112 10.76 3.49 18.69
N GLY A 113 10.78 2.59 17.70
CA GLY A 113 11.46 2.83 16.42
C GLY A 113 10.83 3.98 15.64
N ALA A 114 9.51 4.14 15.71
CA ALA A 114 8.80 5.22 15.04
C ALA A 114 9.14 6.60 15.62
N GLU A 115 9.20 6.73 16.94
CA GLU A 115 9.62 7.99 17.59
C GLU A 115 11.01 8.40 17.12
N LYS A 116 11.96 7.45 17.18
CA LYS A 116 13.33 7.71 16.71
C LYS A 116 13.36 8.05 15.23
N TYR A 117 12.70 7.28 14.37
CA TYR A 117 12.69 7.49 12.92
C TYR A 117 12.10 8.85 12.53
N VAL A 118 10.99 9.24 13.15
CA VAL A 118 10.35 10.55 12.90
C VAL A 118 11.26 11.70 13.37
N SER A 119 11.89 11.55 14.53
CA SER A 119 12.87 12.53 15.04
C SER A 119 14.08 12.66 14.13
N ASP A 120 14.70 11.54 13.73
CA ASP A 120 15.90 11.52 12.88
C ASP A 120 15.66 12.05 11.45
N THR A 121 14.41 12.13 11.03
CA THR A 121 14.02 12.61 9.69
C THR A 121 13.16 13.87 9.71
N ILE A 122 13.18 14.61 10.84
CA ILE A 122 12.34 15.79 11.05
C ILE A 122 12.66 16.94 10.09
N ASP A 123 13.90 16.99 9.61
CA ASP A 123 14.42 17.95 8.64
C ASP A 123 14.17 17.56 7.17
N GLN A 124 13.51 16.42 6.95
CA GLN A 124 13.18 15.92 5.60
C GLN A 124 11.69 16.14 5.32
N PRO A 125 11.32 17.30 4.76
CA PRO A 125 9.92 17.67 4.60
C PRO A 125 9.18 16.68 3.67
N ARG A 126 7.92 16.41 4.00
CA ARG A 126 7.04 15.47 3.33
C ARG A 126 5.70 16.09 3.04
N ALA A 127 5.04 15.59 2.01
CA ALA A 127 3.62 15.80 1.80
C ALA A 127 2.83 14.60 2.29
N LEU A 128 1.56 14.79 2.63
CA LEU A 128 0.61 13.72 2.91
C LEU A 128 -0.38 13.62 1.76
N PHE A 129 -0.46 12.46 1.16
CA PHE A 129 -1.48 12.08 0.19
C PHE A 129 -2.38 10.98 0.73
N ARG A 130 -3.57 10.87 0.16
CA ARG A 130 -4.48 9.76 0.40
C ARG A 130 -5.17 9.31 -0.88
N VAL A 131 -5.64 8.07 -0.90
CA VAL A 131 -6.59 7.53 -1.88
C VAL A 131 -7.84 7.08 -1.15
N GLU A 132 -9.00 7.54 -1.60
CA GLU A 132 -10.30 7.10 -1.08
C GLU A 132 -10.71 5.80 -1.78
N MET A 133 -10.75 4.70 -1.02
CA MET A 133 -11.04 3.38 -1.58
C MET A 133 -12.44 3.27 -2.18
N ALA A 134 -13.41 4.00 -1.63
CA ALA A 134 -14.79 4.01 -2.12
C ALA A 134 -14.92 4.65 -3.52
N LYS A 135 -13.98 5.52 -3.91
CA LYS A 135 -13.94 6.16 -5.24
C LYS A 135 -12.98 5.48 -6.21
N ALA A 136 -12.25 4.46 -5.75
CA ALA A 136 -11.25 3.75 -6.52
C ALA A 136 -11.79 2.43 -7.09
N VAL A 137 -11.12 1.91 -8.11
CA VAL A 137 -11.32 0.54 -8.56
C VAL A 137 -10.49 -0.38 -7.69
N VAL A 138 -11.16 -1.11 -6.79
CA VAL A 138 -10.51 -2.03 -5.86
C VAL A 138 -10.73 -3.46 -6.31
N SER A 139 -9.65 -4.23 -6.40
CA SER A 139 -9.69 -5.67 -6.60
C SER A 139 -8.81 -6.39 -5.59
N SER A 140 -9.25 -7.55 -5.14
CA SER A 140 -8.51 -8.33 -4.16
C SER A 140 -8.69 -9.81 -4.41
N TRP A 141 -7.66 -10.59 -4.11
CA TRP A 141 -7.73 -12.05 -4.18
C TRP A 141 -6.59 -12.70 -3.40
N ARG A 142 -6.73 -13.97 -3.15
CA ARG A 142 -5.71 -14.84 -2.60
C ARG A 142 -5.74 -16.21 -3.23
N MET A 143 -4.76 -17.02 -2.92
CA MET A 143 -4.82 -18.44 -3.23
C MET A 143 -5.82 -19.15 -2.33
N PRO A 144 -6.43 -20.25 -2.80
CA PRO A 144 -7.23 -21.12 -1.94
C PRO A 144 -6.39 -21.64 -0.78
N VAL A 145 -6.99 -21.70 0.40
CA VAL A 145 -6.41 -22.37 1.56
C VAL A 145 -6.93 -23.81 1.65
N ALA A 146 -6.36 -24.61 2.58
CA ALA A 146 -6.80 -25.98 2.83
C ALA A 146 -8.33 -26.01 2.96
N ASP A 147 -8.95 -27.06 2.40
CA ASP A 147 -10.40 -27.32 2.41
C ASP A 147 -11.27 -26.40 1.53
N GLU A 148 -10.69 -25.41 0.86
CA GLU A 148 -11.42 -24.63 -0.13
C GLU A 148 -11.40 -25.28 -1.52
N PRO A 149 -12.51 -25.22 -2.28
CA PRO A 149 -12.50 -25.70 -3.65
C PRO A 149 -11.53 -24.86 -4.49
N GLY A 150 -10.62 -25.52 -5.19
CA GLY A 150 -9.69 -24.86 -6.11
C GLY A 150 -10.43 -24.11 -7.19
N MET A 151 -10.49 -22.80 -7.09
CA MET A 151 -11.12 -21.91 -8.05
C MET A 151 -10.12 -21.49 -9.11
N GLY A 152 -9.98 -22.30 -10.13
CA GLY A 152 -9.09 -22.04 -11.26
C GLY A 152 -8.06 -23.16 -11.49
N ILE A 153 -7.83 -23.46 -12.75
CA ILE A 153 -7.05 -24.63 -13.18
C ILE A 153 -5.61 -24.58 -12.66
N TRP A 154 -4.98 -23.42 -12.71
CA TRP A 154 -3.59 -23.31 -12.30
C TRP A 154 -3.41 -23.33 -10.77
N ALA A 155 -4.34 -22.79 -10.00
CA ALA A 155 -4.30 -22.85 -8.55
C ALA A 155 -4.35 -24.31 -8.05
N LYS A 156 -5.23 -25.12 -8.62
CA LYS A 156 -5.32 -26.55 -8.32
C LYS A 156 -4.00 -27.27 -8.63
N ARG A 157 -3.38 -26.94 -9.75
CA ARG A 157 -2.12 -27.53 -10.21
C ARG A 157 -0.94 -27.26 -9.28
N TYR A 158 -0.90 -26.09 -8.66
CA TYR A 158 0.21 -25.68 -7.79
C TYR A 158 0.03 -26.02 -6.31
N PHE A 159 -1.18 -26.36 -5.88
CA PHE A 159 -1.49 -26.56 -4.45
C PHE A 159 -2.02 -27.95 -4.10
N VAL A 160 -2.23 -28.79 -5.10
CA VAL A 160 -2.49 -30.21 -4.83
C VAL A 160 -1.15 -30.89 -4.60
N PRO A 161 -0.92 -31.53 -3.43
CA PRO A 161 0.29 -32.32 -3.21
C PRO A 161 0.49 -33.34 -4.35
N ASP A 162 1.74 -33.57 -4.72
CA ASP A 162 2.14 -34.53 -5.75
C ASP A 162 1.66 -34.24 -7.19
N THR A 163 1.47 -32.97 -7.52
CA THR A 163 1.22 -32.58 -8.91
C THR A 163 2.55 -32.44 -9.65
N ASP A 164 2.80 -33.26 -10.65
CA ASP A 164 3.92 -33.09 -11.59
C ASP A 164 3.71 -31.82 -12.44
N PHE A 165 4.77 -31.03 -12.62
CA PHE A 165 4.79 -29.83 -13.45
C PHE A 165 5.11 -30.17 -14.91
#